data_90965da5d73412adfcc04ef60c7662f8
#
_entry.id   90965da5d73412adfcc04ef60c7662f8
#
_cell.length_a   1.000
_cell.length_b   1.000
_cell.length_c   1.000
_cell.angle_alpha   90.00
_cell.angle_beta   90.00
_cell.angle_gamma   90.00
#
_symmetry.space_group_name_H-M   'P 1'
#
loop_
_entity.id
_entity.type
_entity.pdbx_description
1 polymer ?
#
loop_
_entity_poly.entity_id
_entity_poly.type
_entity_poly.pdbx_seq_one_letter_code
_entity_poly.pdbx_strand_id
1 'polypeptide(L)'
;MSVVTDRRIPDSPVDQRLPLTQLLLVGFQHVLLMYGGAVAVPLIVGQAAGLSREEIAFLINADLLVAGIATLVQSLGIGPMGIRMPVMMGASFAAVGSMVAMAGMPGVGITGIFGATIAAGFFGMLIAPFMSRIVRFFPPLVTGTVITSIGMCLFPVAINWAGGGKGAEDFGSLHFLFLSSLVLCTILLINRFMRGFWVNISVLMGMGLGYAIAGGMGMVDLGGLAERPWFDIVTPLHFGAPTFDLAPILSMCLVVVIIFVESTGMFLALGKITGREITPTELRRGLLCDAGASFFAGFLNTFTHSSFAQNIGLVQMTGVRSRYVTVAAAGFLILLSMLPKAAFLVASIPPAVLGGAGIAMFGMVAASGIQILHEANITDRRNQLLVAVSIGMGMVPVVRPDFFARLPVWMEPITHSGIAMTAIWAVVLNLLFNILSRNDRSHLCGSHAPAP
;
A
#
# COMPACT_ATOMS: atom_id res chain seq x y z
N MET A 1 -50.96 20.48 23.93
CA MET A 1 -49.92 19.49 24.26
C MET A 1 -49.49 18.79 22.99
N SER A 2 -48.50 19.35 22.30
CA SER A 2 -47.94 18.74 21.06
C SER A 2 -46.85 17.78 21.46
N VAL A 3 -47.05 16.51 21.16
CA VAL A 3 -46.07 15.46 21.32
C VAL A 3 -44.97 15.72 20.29
N VAL A 4 -43.82 16.25 20.75
CA VAL A 4 -42.60 16.32 19.95
C VAL A 4 -42.08 14.86 19.85
N THR A 5 -42.41 14.21 18.72
CA THR A 5 -41.78 12.95 18.36
C THR A 5 -40.30 13.21 18.11
N ASP A 6 -39.47 12.75 19.01
CA ASP A 6 -38.02 12.68 18.92
C ASP A 6 -37.68 11.81 17.67
N ARG A 7 -37.53 12.48 16.52
CA ARG A 7 -36.98 11.86 15.29
C ARG A 7 -35.52 11.62 15.56
N ARG A 8 -35.19 10.47 16.14
CA ARG A 8 -33.81 9.97 16.12
C ARG A 8 -33.38 9.93 14.66
N ILE A 9 -32.39 10.76 14.32
CA ILE A 9 -31.69 10.71 13.06
C ILE A 9 -31.23 9.25 12.93
N PRO A 10 -31.57 8.52 11.83
CA PRO A 10 -31.16 7.14 11.69
C PRO A 10 -29.63 7.10 11.81
N ASP A 11 -29.10 6.27 12.73
CA ASP A 11 -27.68 6.09 12.93
C ASP A 11 -27.06 5.80 11.57
N SER A 12 -26.04 6.58 11.19
CA SER A 12 -25.33 6.37 9.93
C SER A 12 -24.91 4.89 9.84
N PRO A 13 -25.06 4.21 8.70
CA PRO A 13 -24.65 2.81 8.55
C PRO A 13 -23.21 2.54 9.02
N VAL A 14 -22.38 3.59 9.00
CA VAL A 14 -20.97 3.54 9.46
C VAL A 14 -20.86 3.42 10.98
N ASP A 15 -21.81 3.96 11.73
CA ASP A 15 -21.81 3.96 13.20
C ASP A 15 -22.67 2.82 13.78
N GLN A 16 -23.23 1.95 12.94
CA GLN A 16 -24.05 0.82 13.34
C GLN A 16 -23.23 -0.17 14.20
N ARG A 17 -23.72 -0.48 15.39
CA ARG A 17 -23.17 -1.54 16.25
C ARG A 17 -23.77 -2.88 15.87
N LEU A 18 -22.92 -3.77 15.36
CA LEU A 18 -23.31 -5.14 14.99
C LEU A 18 -23.15 -6.07 16.21
N PRO A 19 -23.82 -7.25 16.21
CA PRO A 19 -23.58 -8.30 17.19
C PRO A 19 -22.10 -8.69 17.24
N LEU A 20 -21.58 -8.99 18.42
CA LEU A 20 -20.15 -9.28 18.63
C LEU A 20 -19.62 -10.39 17.70
N THR A 21 -20.40 -11.46 17.52
CA THR A 21 -20.03 -12.57 16.63
C THR A 21 -19.84 -12.08 15.19
N GLN A 22 -20.74 -11.24 14.69
CA GLN A 22 -20.63 -10.68 13.33
C GLN A 22 -19.44 -9.72 13.22
N LEU A 23 -19.22 -8.87 14.23
CA LEU A 23 -18.04 -7.98 14.30
C LEU A 23 -16.74 -8.76 14.21
N LEU A 24 -16.62 -9.83 15.00
CA LEU A 24 -15.40 -10.65 15.03
C LEU A 24 -15.21 -11.42 13.72
N LEU A 25 -16.26 -12.05 13.18
CA LEU A 25 -16.18 -12.79 11.92
C LEU A 25 -15.78 -11.90 10.74
N VAL A 26 -16.47 -10.77 10.55
CA VAL A 26 -16.17 -9.85 9.45
C VAL A 26 -14.86 -9.12 9.69
N GLY A 27 -14.54 -8.76 10.95
CA GLY A 27 -13.24 -8.21 11.32
C GLY A 27 -12.08 -9.16 10.99
N PHE A 28 -12.23 -10.44 11.28
CA PHE A 28 -11.25 -11.46 10.90
C PHE A 28 -11.11 -11.62 9.38
N GLN A 29 -12.23 -11.52 8.62
CA GLN A 29 -12.18 -11.50 7.15
C GLN A 29 -11.36 -10.32 6.62
N HIS A 30 -11.48 -9.13 7.22
CA HIS A 30 -10.67 -7.97 6.85
C HIS A 30 -9.17 -8.24 7.06
N VAL A 31 -8.81 -8.90 8.17
CA VAL A 31 -7.41 -9.28 8.44
C VAL A 31 -6.91 -10.28 7.42
N LEU A 32 -7.65 -11.37 7.17
CA LEU A 32 -7.24 -12.39 6.19
C LEU A 32 -7.02 -11.82 4.80
N LEU A 33 -7.88 -10.87 4.38
CA LEU A 33 -7.77 -10.24 3.06
C LEU A 33 -6.50 -9.39 2.94
N MET A 34 -6.18 -8.58 3.96
CA MET A 34 -5.02 -7.69 3.90
C MET A 34 -3.70 -8.39 4.25
N TYR A 35 -3.74 -9.52 4.97
CA TYR A 35 -2.56 -10.15 5.55
C TYR A 35 -1.45 -10.42 4.54
N GLY A 36 -1.81 -11.00 3.38
CA GLY A 36 -0.84 -11.25 2.31
C GLY A 36 -0.15 -9.99 1.80
N GLY A 37 -0.90 -8.88 1.68
CA GLY A 37 -0.34 -7.57 1.31
C GLY A 37 0.51 -6.94 2.41
N ALA A 38 0.04 -7.01 3.65
CA ALA A 38 0.74 -6.43 4.81
C ALA A 38 2.13 -7.06 5.01
N VAL A 39 2.24 -8.39 4.92
CA VAL A 39 3.53 -9.07 5.11
C VAL A 39 4.48 -8.93 3.92
N ALA A 40 3.97 -8.59 2.73
CA ALA A 40 4.80 -8.49 1.52
C ALA A 40 5.82 -7.36 1.61
N VAL A 41 5.46 -6.19 2.16
CA VAL A 41 6.37 -5.04 2.26
C VAL A 41 7.56 -5.34 3.18
N PRO A 42 7.39 -5.83 4.43
CA PRO A 42 8.49 -6.26 5.27
C PRO A 42 9.38 -7.33 4.64
N LEU A 43 8.80 -8.29 3.92
CA LEU A 43 9.54 -9.33 3.21
C LEU A 43 10.41 -8.74 2.09
N ILE A 44 9.84 -7.85 1.25
CA ILE A 44 10.58 -7.24 0.12
C ILE A 44 11.73 -6.37 0.64
N VAL A 45 11.42 -5.47 1.57
CA VAL A 45 12.40 -4.49 2.07
C VAL A 45 13.45 -5.18 2.94
N GLY A 46 13.05 -6.12 3.81
CA GLY A 46 13.96 -6.88 4.64
C GLY A 46 14.95 -7.73 3.82
N GLN A 47 14.47 -8.41 2.77
CA GLN A 47 15.35 -9.13 1.84
C GLN A 47 16.26 -8.20 1.05
N ALA A 48 15.76 -7.04 0.60
CA ALA A 48 16.58 -6.05 -0.09
C ALA A 48 17.68 -5.47 0.80
N ALA A 49 17.40 -5.31 2.10
CA ALA A 49 18.35 -4.86 3.11
C ALA A 49 19.30 -5.98 3.62
N GLY A 50 19.15 -7.22 3.13
CA GLY A 50 19.99 -8.35 3.52
C GLY A 50 19.74 -8.84 4.95
N LEU A 51 18.56 -8.60 5.50
CA LEU A 51 18.21 -8.99 6.86
C LEU A 51 18.00 -10.51 6.99
N SER A 52 18.30 -11.03 8.16
CA SER A 52 18.03 -12.41 8.54
C SER A 52 16.51 -12.68 8.61
N ARG A 53 16.11 -13.96 8.56
CA ARG A 53 14.68 -14.34 8.75
C ARG A 53 14.10 -13.85 10.07
N GLU A 54 14.89 -13.83 11.10
CA GLU A 54 14.50 -13.38 12.44
C GLU A 54 14.19 -11.90 12.44
N GLU A 55 15.05 -11.11 11.84
CA GLU A 55 14.86 -9.67 11.68
C GLU A 55 13.65 -9.36 10.79
N ILE A 56 13.45 -10.13 9.71
CA ILE A 56 12.25 -10.01 8.85
C ILE A 56 10.98 -10.38 9.62
N ALA A 57 11.00 -11.43 10.43
CA ALA A 57 9.87 -11.78 11.28
C ALA A 57 9.55 -10.68 12.29
N PHE A 58 10.59 -10.03 12.87
CA PHE A 58 10.41 -8.87 13.72
C PHE A 58 9.78 -7.68 12.97
N LEU A 59 10.23 -7.40 11.74
CA LEU A 59 9.64 -6.36 10.87
C LEU A 59 8.15 -6.64 10.59
N ILE A 60 7.78 -7.91 10.35
CA ILE A 60 6.37 -8.31 10.12
C ILE A 60 5.54 -8.02 11.37
N ASN A 61 6.02 -8.39 12.56
CA ASN A 61 5.33 -8.10 13.82
C ASN A 61 5.19 -6.58 14.04
N ALA A 62 6.25 -5.82 13.78
CA ALA A 62 6.24 -4.37 13.88
C ALA A 62 5.20 -3.74 12.93
N ASP A 63 5.14 -4.23 11.70
CA ASP A 63 4.18 -3.75 10.71
C ASP A 63 2.74 -4.05 11.11
N LEU A 64 2.45 -5.27 11.57
CA LEU A 64 1.12 -5.65 12.05
C LEU A 64 0.68 -4.82 13.27
N LEU A 65 1.62 -4.50 14.19
CA LEU A 65 1.34 -3.65 15.33
C LEU A 65 0.92 -2.24 14.90
N VAL A 66 1.73 -1.61 14.06
CA VAL A 66 1.44 -0.25 13.58
C VAL A 66 0.18 -0.24 12.72
N ALA A 67 -0.01 -1.23 11.84
CA ALA A 67 -1.23 -1.38 11.05
C ALA A 67 -2.47 -1.50 11.93
N GLY A 68 -2.40 -2.28 13.00
CA GLY A 68 -3.48 -2.43 13.98
C GLY A 68 -3.79 -1.12 14.70
N ILE A 69 -2.77 -0.45 15.25
CA ILE A 69 -2.95 0.83 15.95
C ILE A 69 -3.49 1.90 14.97
N ALA A 70 -2.91 2.01 13.78
CA ALA A 70 -3.33 2.97 12.77
C ALA A 70 -4.78 2.72 12.32
N THR A 71 -5.17 1.45 12.10
CA THR A 71 -6.55 1.05 11.78
C THR A 71 -7.52 1.44 12.90
N LEU A 72 -7.13 1.23 14.16
CA LEU A 72 -7.93 1.63 15.31
C LEU A 72 -8.16 3.14 15.34
N VAL A 73 -7.08 3.93 15.19
CA VAL A 73 -7.14 5.40 15.16
C VAL A 73 -7.97 5.88 13.98
N GLN A 74 -7.79 5.29 12.79
CA GLN A 74 -8.49 5.67 11.56
C GLN A 74 -10.00 5.42 11.67
N SER A 75 -10.38 4.27 12.25
CA SER A 75 -11.78 3.85 12.39
C SER A 75 -12.51 4.54 13.54
N LEU A 76 -11.88 4.73 14.70
CA LEU A 76 -12.50 5.40 15.86
C LEU A 76 -12.48 6.92 15.75
N GLY A 77 -11.42 7.48 15.20
CA GLY A 77 -11.14 8.91 15.17
C GLY A 77 -10.71 9.42 16.53
N ILE A 78 -9.41 9.46 16.79
CA ILE A 78 -8.82 9.90 18.05
C ILE A 78 -8.20 11.28 17.88
N GLY A 79 -8.66 12.24 18.66
CA GLY A 79 -8.21 13.63 18.57
C GLY A 79 -8.40 14.23 17.15
N PRO A 80 -7.34 14.79 16.52
CA PRO A 80 -7.41 15.35 15.17
C PRO A 80 -7.27 14.30 14.07
N MET A 81 -7.01 13.03 14.40
CA MET A 81 -6.72 11.95 13.45
C MET A 81 -7.91 11.01 13.28
N GLY A 82 -7.99 10.39 12.09
CA GLY A 82 -8.97 9.36 11.77
C GLY A 82 -10.24 9.85 11.09
N ILE A 83 -10.58 9.21 9.97
CA ILE A 83 -11.74 9.56 9.14
C ILE A 83 -13.06 9.04 9.70
N ARG A 84 -13.04 8.11 10.66
CA ARG A 84 -14.21 7.45 11.27
C ARG A 84 -15.02 6.63 10.26
N MET A 85 -14.34 5.83 9.46
CA MET A 85 -14.92 4.95 8.44
C MET A 85 -14.28 3.56 8.53
N PRO A 86 -14.87 2.52 7.92
CA PRO A 86 -14.30 1.16 7.92
C PRO A 86 -13.09 1.08 6.98
N VAL A 87 -11.96 1.62 7.43
CA VAL A 87 -10.67 1.66 6.70
C VAL A 87 -9.67 0.77 7.42
N MET A 88 -9.00 -0.10 6.68
CA MET A 88 -7.83 -0.84 7.16
C MET A 88 -6.56 -0.10 6.75
N MET A 89 -5.55 -0.12 7.61
CA MET A 89 -4.24 0.50 7.40
C MET A 89 -3.16 -0.56 7.32
N GLY A 90 -2.13 -0.35 6.49
CA GLY A 90 -0.97 -1.22 6.40
C GLY A 90 0.17 -0.56 5.65
N ALA A 91 1.33 -1.23 5.56
CA ALA A 91 2.49 -0.72 4.85
C ALA A 91 2.19 -0.44 3.38
N SER A 92 2.58 0.73 2.89
CA SER A 92 2.25 1.20 1.55
C SER A 92 3.15 0.59 0.49
N PHE A 93 2.54 -0.01 -0.55
CA PHE A 93 3.27 -0.46 -1.74
C PHE A 93 3.91 0.70 -2.53
N ALA A 94 3.37 1.90 -2.44
CA ALA A 94 3.93 3.08 -3.09
C ALA A 94 5.36 3.42 -2.61
N ALA A 95 5.69 3.05 -1.37
CA ALA A 95 7.01 3.29 -0.80
C ALA A 95 8.06 2.21 -1.16
N VAL A 96 7.62 1.02 -1.57
CA VAL A 96 8.51 -0.15 -1.72
C VAL A 96 9.67 0.13 -2.68
N GLY A 97 9.40 0.70 -3.85
CA GLY A 97 10.46 0.99 -4.84
C GLY A 97 11.56 1.91 -4.29
N SER A 98 11.16 2.98 -3.58
CA SER A 98 12.11 3.90 -2.94
C SER A 98 12.86 3.23 -1.79
N MET A 99 12.19 2.43 -0.96
CA MET A 99 12.83 1.72 0.16
C MET A 99 13.81 0.65 -0.32
N VAL A 100 13.49 -0.09 -1.37
CA VAL A 100 14.40 -1.08 -1.99
C VAL A 100 15.63 -0.39 -2.58
N ALA A 101 15.46 0.76 -3.23
CA ALA A 101 16.58 1.55 -3.72
C ALA A 101 17.49 2.01 -2.56
N MET A 102 16.90 2.54 -1.46
CA MET A 102 17.63 2.95 -0.25
C MET A 102 18.35 1.80 0.42
N ALA A 103 17.76 0.61 0.48
CA ALA A 103 18.37 -0.59 1.07
C ALA A 103 19.69 -0.96 0.38
N GLY A 104 19.82 -0.68 -0.92
CA GLY A 104 21.04 -0.89 -1.70
C GLY A 104 22.07 0.24 -1.61
N MET A 105 21.73 1.38 -1.00
CA MET A 105 22.65 2.53 -0.90
C MET A 105 23.67 2.34 0.21
N PRO A 106 24.98 2.57 -0.07
CA PRO A 106 26.02 2.51 0.98
C PRO A 106 25.73 3.50 2.12
N GLY A 107 25.76 3.00 3.35
CA GLY A 107 25.60 3.83 4.56
C GLY A 107 24.16 4.18 4.96
N VAL A 108 23.15 3.89 4.13
CA VAL A 108 21.74 4.15 4.46
C VAL A 108 21.13 2.97 5.22
N GLY A 109 21.09 1.78 4.61
CA GLY A 109 20.58 0.57 5.23
C GLY A 109 19.14 0.70 5.76
N ILE A 110 18.77 -0.20 6.69
CA ILE A 110 17.40 -0.23 7.25
C ILE A 110 17.13 0.96 8.19
N THR A 111 18.13 1.44 8.92
CA THR A 111 18.02 2.59 9.84
C THR A 111 17.76 3.90 9.10
N GLY A 112 18.34 4.07 7.91
CA GLY A 112 18.09 5.22 7.05
C GLY A 112 16.68 5.19 6.46
N ILE A 113 16.14 4.01 6.15
CA ILE A 113 14.75 3.86 5.72
C ILE A 113 13.80 4.30 6.85
N PHE A 114 14.08 3.90 8.10
CA PHE A 114 13.27 4.33 9.25
C PHE A 114 13.36 5.84 9.48
N GLY A 115 14.56 6.44 9.39
CA GLY A 115 14.74 7.88 9.52
C GLY A 115 14.00 8.66 8.42
N ALA A 116 14.08 8.21 7.18
CA ALA A 116 13.35 8.79 6.06
C ALA A 116 11.82 8.64 6.24
N THR A 117 11.36 7.51 6.79
CA THR A 117 9.93 7.27 7.11
C THR A 117 9.44 8.23 8.18
N ILE A 118 10.20 8.45 9.27
CA ILE A 118 9.89 9.42 10.33
C ILE A 118 9.78 10.84 9.74
N ALA A 119 10.81 11.26 9.00
CA ALA A 119 10.85 12.60 8.42
C ALA A 119 9.72 12.83 7.42
N ALA A 120 9.42 11.85 6.57
CA ALA A 120 8.32 11.90 5.61
C ALA A 120 6.95 11.88 6.29
N GLY A 121 6.78 11.11 7.37
CA GLY A 121 5.56 11.14 8.19
C GLY A 121 5.34 12.50 8.84
N PHE A 122 6.39 13.12 9.39
CA PHE A 122 6.32 14.48 9.92
C PHE A 122 5.97 15.50 8.84
N PHE A 123 6.63 15.44 7.67
CA PHE A 123 6.30 16.26 6.52
C PHE A 123 4.84 16.07 6.10
N GLY A 124 4.35 14.84 6.06
CA GLY A 124 2.95 14.52 5.77
C GLY A 124 1.98 15.20 6.75
N MET A 125 2.27 15.19 8.05
CA MET A 125 1.44 15.89 9.03
C MET A 125 1.37 17.40 8.75
N LEU A 126 2.45 18.02 8.28
CA LEU A 126 2.50 19.44 7.93
C LEU A 126 1.69 19.75 6.67
N ILE A 127 1.71 18.86 5.65
CA ILE A 127 1.02 19.12 4.37
C ILE A 127 -0.44 18.63 4.34
N ALA A 128 -0.85 17.71 5.22
CA ALA A 128 -2.21 17.17 5.25
C ALA A 128 -3.33 18.24 5.26
N PRO A 129 -3.19 19.37 5.99
CA PRO A 129 -4.20 20.45 5.94
C PRO A 129 -4.35 21.10 4.57
N PHE A 130 -3.32 21.03 3.72
CA PHE A 130 -3.30 21.67 2.41
C PHE A 130 -3.67 20.70 1.28
N MET A 131 -3.86 19.41 1.59
CA MET A 131 -4.11 18.37 0.56
C MET A 131 -5.36 18.63 -0.27
N SER A 132 -6.41 19.21 0.28
CA SER A 132 -7.59 19.60 -0.50
C SER A 132 -7.27 20.55 -1.67
N ARG A 133 -6.17 21.34 -1.57
CA ARG A 133 -5.66 22.19 -2.64
C ARG A 133 -4.70 21.44 -3.57
N ILE A 134 -3.92 20.50 -3.03
CA ILE A 134 -2.91 19.73 -3.78
C ILE A 134 -3.56 18.65 -4.65
N VAL A 135 -4.63 18.02 -4.19
CA VAL A 135 -5.37 16.97 -4.91
C VAL A 135 -5.81 17.41 -6.32
N ARG A 136 -6.04 18.71 -6.54
CA ARG A 136 -6.37 19.24 -7.89
C ARG A 136 -5.30 18.96 -8.95
N PHE A 137 -4.03 18.75 -8.56
CA PHE A 137 -2.93 18.41 -9.48
C PHE A 137 -2.87 16.90 -9.78
N PHE A 138 -3.65 16.12 -9.06
CA PHE A 138 -3.75 14.67 -9.17
C PHE A 138 -5.16 14.23 -9.58
N PRO A 139 -5.63 14.62 -10.77
CA PRO A 139 -6.89 14.12 -11.29
C PRO A 139 -6.84 12.60 -11.47
N PRO A 140 -7.98 11.90 -11.66
CA PRO A 140 -8.03 10.44 -11.84
C PRO A 140 -7.04 9.93 -12.89
N LEU A 141 -6.75 10.72 -13.92
CA LEU A 141 -5.76 10.40 -14.95
C LEU A 141 -4.34 10.21 -14.36
N VAL A 142 -3.89 11.16 -13.53
CA VAL A 142 -2.57 11.11 -12.88
C VAL A 142 -2.56 10.00 -11.83
N THR A 143 -3.57 9.95 -10.98
CA THR A 143 -3.68 8.94 -9.90
C THR A 143 -3.71 7.52 -10.47
N GLY A 144 -4.53 7.25 -11.49
CA GLY A 144 -4.60 5.94 -12.14
C GLY A 144 -3.28 5.56 -12.79
N THR A 145 -2.58 6.51 -13.44
CA THR A 145 -1.26 6.29 -14.03
C THR A 145 -0.24 5.85 -12.97
N VAL A 146 -0.20 6.56 -11.84
CA VAL A 146 0.74 6.26 -10.75
C VAL A 146 0.43 4.89 -10.13
N ILE A 147 -0.83 4.59 -9.82
CA ILE A 147 -1.23 3.30 -9.22
C ILE A 147 -0.94 2.14 -10.19
N THR A 148 -1.20 2.31 -11.49
CA THR A 148 -0.82 1.31 -12.50
C THR A 148 0.69 1.06 -12.47
N SER A 149 1.48 2.13 -12.41
CA SER A 149 2.93 2.03 -12.35
C SER A 149 3.43 1.37 -11.06
N ILE A 150 2.77 1.58 -9.90
CA ILE A 150 3.12 0.88 -8.64
C ILE A 150 3.10 -0.64 -8.87
N GLY A 151 1.99 -1.15 -9.40
CA GLY A 151 1.89 -2.59 -9.68
C GLY A 151 2.95 -3.08 -10.67
N MET A 152 3.17 -2.32 -11.76
CA MET A 152 4.16 -2.69 -12.79
C MET A 152 5.60 -2.67 -12.27
N CYS A 153 5.98 -1.69 -11.47
CA CYS A 153 7.33 -1.58 -10.89
C CYS A 153 7.64 -2.69 -9.88
N LEU A 154 6.63 -3.37 -9.35
CA LEU A 154 6.80 -4.49 -8.42
C LEU A 154 6.89 -5.85 -9.11
N PHE A 155 6.55 -5.97 -10.40
CA PHE A 155 6.68 -7.25 -11.12
C PHE A 155 8.09 -7.85 -11.11
N PRO A 156 9.19 -7.09 -11.25
CA PRO A 156 10.53 -7.66 -11.14
C PRO A 156 10.79 -8.36 -9.81
N VAL A 157 10.24 -7.86 -8.71
CA VAL A 157 10.33 -8.52 -7.40
C VAL A 157 9.60 -9.86 -7.43
N ALA A 158 8.36 -9.89 -7.93
CA ALA A 158 7.58 -11.12 -8.04
C ALA A 158 8.26 -12.15 -8.97
N ILE A 159 8.82 -11.69 -10.10
CA ILE A 159 9.54 -12.55 -11.05
C ILE A 159 10.82 -13.13 -10.43
N ASN A 160 11.60 -12.30 -9.73
CA ASN A 160 12.78 -12.77 -9.00
C ASN A 160 12.40 -13.83 -7.94
N TRP A 161 11.34 -13.61 -7.21
CA TRP A 161 10.82 -14.57 -6.24
C TRP A 161 10.36 -15.86 -6.93
N ALA A 162 9.63 -15.76 -8.04
CA ALA A 162 9.15 -16.91 -8.79
C ALA A 162 10.29 -17.80 -9.33
N GLY A 163 11.44 -17.18 -9.63
CA GLY A 163 12.65 -17.89 -10.04
C GLY A 163 13.48 -18.49 -8.90
N GLY A 164 13.08 -18.32 -7.64
CA GLY A 164 13.79 -18.87 -6.48
C GLY A 164 14.40 -17.82 -5.55
N GLY A 165 14.35 -16.54 -5.93
CA GLY A 165 14.89 -15.43 -5.17
C GLY A 165 16.23 -14.92 -5.70
N LYS A 166 16.62 -13.72 -5.23
CA LYS A 166 17.87 -13.07 -5.65
C LYS A 166 19.08 -13.89 -5.18
N GLY A 167 19.92 -14.35 -6.12
CA GLY A 167 21.15 -15.09 -5.81
C GLY A 167 20.96 -16.60 -5.70
N ALA A 168 19.79 -17.15 -6.06
CA ALA A 168 19.63 -18.61 -6.17
C ALA A 168 20.55 -19.15 -7.26
N GLU A 169 21.36 -20.19 -6.92
CA GLU A 169 22.32 -20.81 -7.87
C GLU A 169 21.60 -21.46 -9.06
N ASP A 170 20.40 -21.99 -8.84
CA ASP A 170 19.56 -22.66 -9.81
C ASP A 170 18.32 -21.81 -10.20
N PHE A 171 18.50 -20.48 -10.29
CA PHE A 171 17.44 -19.54 -10.65
C PHE A 171 16.68 -19.99 -11.90
N GLY A 172 15.34 -20.02 -11.79
CA GLY A 172 14.46 -20.46 -12.88
C GLY A 172 14.37 -21.98 -13.06
N SER A 173 14.86 -22.76 -12.10
CA SER A 173 14.73 -24.21 -12.12
C SER A 173 13.27 -24.68 -12.12
N LEU A 174 13.04 -25.89 -12.64
CA LEU A 174 11.69 -26.43 -12.79
C LEU A 174 10.90 -26.51 -11.48
N HIS A 175 11.57 -26.79 -10.36
CA HIS A 175 10.89 -26.87 -9.07
C HIS A 175 10.42 -25.48 -8.56
N PHE A 176 11.17 -24.40 -8.79
CA PHE A 176 10.71 -23.04 -8.46
C PHE A 176 9.58 -22.61 -9.39
N LEU A 177 9.71 -22.86 -10.70
CA LEU A 177 8.65 -22.54 -11.67
C LEU A 177 7.38 -23.34 -11.40
N PHE A 178 7.49 -24.61 -11.06
CA PHE A 178 6.36 -25.44 -10.66
C PHE A 178 5.65 -24.86 -9.44
N LEU A 179 6.41 -24.54 -8.38
CA LEU A 179 5.84 -24.04 -7.13
C LEU A 179 5.15 -22.68 -7.30
N SER A 180 5.79 -21.75 -8.01
CA SER A 180 5.21 -20.43 -8.28
C SER A 180 3.99 -20.51 -9.19
N SER A 181 4.03 -21.37 -10.23
CA SER A 181 2.89 -21.62 -11.12
C SER A 181 1.73 -22.27 -10.38
N LEU A 182 2.00 -23.22 -9.49
CA LEU A 182 0.99 -23.87 -8.66
C LEU A 182 0.25 -22.84 -7.79
N VAL A 183 0.97 -21.96 -7.11
CA VAL A 183 0.37 -20.90 -6.29
C VAL A 183 -0.49 -19.99 -7.16
N LEU A 184 0.04 -19.50 -8.28
CA LEU A 184 -0.69 -18.65 -9.21
C LEU A 184 -1.94 -19.34 -9.75
N CYS A 185 -1.82 -20.58 -10.23
CA CYS A 185 -2.96 -21.38 -10.71
C CYS A 185 -4.01 -21.58 -9.62
N THR A 186 -3.60 -21.85 -8.37
CA THR A 186 -4.52 -21.99 -7.24
C THR A 186 -5.33 -20.71 -7.03
N ILE A 187 -4.67 -19.55 -7.04
CA ILE A 187 -5.35 -18.25 -6.93
C ILE A 187 -6.35 -18.08 -8.08
N LEU A 188 -5.95 -18.36 -9.32
CA LEU A 188 -6.82 -18.23 -10.50
C LEU A 188 -8.01 -19.18 -10.45
N LEU A 189 -7.80 -20.43 -10.05
CA LEU A 189 -8.85 -21.46 -9.94
C LEU A 189 -9.88 -21.09 -8.86
N ILE A 190 -9.42 -20.59 -7.70
CA ILE A 190 -10.30 -20.10 -6.65
C ILE A 190 -11.16 -18.94 -7.17
N ASN A 191 -10.54 -17.98 -7.85
CA ASN A 191 -11.24 -16.84 -8.45
C ASN A 191 -12.23 -17.26 -9.56
N ARG A 192 -11.95 -18.35 -10.29
CA ARG A 192 -12.81 -18.86 -11.37
C ARG A 192 -14.01 -19.65 -10.86
N PHE A 193 -13.80 -20.50 -9.85
CA PHE A 193 -14.80 -21.51 -9.44
C PHE A 193 -15.49 -21.16 -8.12
N MET A 194 -14.89 -20.34 -7.27
CA MET A 194 -15.45 -19.95 -5.98
C MET A 194 -16.04 -18.54 -6.04
N ARG A 195 -16.78 -18.16 -5.01
CA ARG A 195 -17.44 -16.84 -4.89
C ARG A 195 -17.35 -16.33 -3.45
N GLY A 196 -17.57 -15.03 -3.30
CA GLY A 196 -17.66 -14.39 -2.00
C GLY A 196 -16.35 -14.47 -1.21
N PHE A 197 -16.41 -14.95 0.03
CA PHE A 197 -15.29 -15.00 0.95
C PHE A 197 -14.04 -15.70 0.40
N TRP A 198 -14.19 -16.81 -0.31
CA TRP A 198 -13.07 -17.60 -0.83
C TRP A 198 -12.23 -16.84 -1.85
N VAL A 199 -12.85 -16.01 -2.68
CA VAL A 199 -12.15 -15.16 -3.64
C VAL A 199 -11.25 -14.16 -2.91
N ASN A 200 -11.72 -13.60 -1.82
CA ASN A 200 -10.96 -12.60 -1.06
C ASN A 200 -9.71 -13.16 -0.40
N ILE A 201 -9.77 -14.42 0.07
CA ILE A 201 -8.62 -15.07 0.71
C ILE A 201 -7.82 -15.94 -0.26
N SER A 202 -8.08 -15.86 -1.57
CA SER A 202 -7.45 -16.72 -2.59
C SER A 202 -5.93 -16.65 -2.56
N VAL A 203 -5.35 -15.47 -2.35
CA VAL A 203 -3.90 -15.29 -2.24
C VAL A 203 -3.35 -16.03 -1.02
N LEU A 204 -3.99 -15.88 0.14
CA LEU A 204 -3.58 -16.56 1.37
C LEU A 204 -3.70 -18.09 1.23
N MET A 205 -4.78 -18.58 0.60
CA MET A 205 -4.95 -20.02 0.31
C MET A 205 -3.88 -20.54 -0.65
N GLY A 206 -3.58 -19.78 -1.72
CA GLY A 206 -2.51 -20.12 -2.65
C GLY A 206 -1.15 -20.21 -1.97
N MET A 207 -0.83 -19.21 -1.14
CA MET A 207 0.42 -19.23 -0.34
C MET A 207 0.45 -20.39 0.65
N GLY A 208 -0.65 -20.68 1.34
CA GLY A 208 -0.74 -21.79 2.30
C GLY A 208 -0.54 -23.15 1.63
N LEU A 209 -1.17 -23.37 0.48
CA LEU A 209 -0.98 -24.61 -0.30
C LEU A 209 0.47 -24.70 -0.82
N GLY A 210 0.99 -23.61 -1.39
CA GLY A 210 2.37 -23.56 -1.87
C GLY A 210 3.38 -23.81 -0.75
N TYR A 211 3.16 -23.26 0.43
CA TYR A 211 3.99 -23.47 1.61
C TYR A 211 3.96 -24.93 2.08
N ALA A 212 2.78 -25.57 2.13
CA ALA A 212 2.63 -26.96 2.50
C ALA A 212 3.39 -27.89 1.52
N ILE A 213 3.27 -27.62 0.21
CA ILE A 213 3.97 -28.41 -0.82
C ILE A 213 5.48 -28.16 -0.76
N ALA A 214 5.92 -26.91 -0.59
CA ALA A 214 7.33 -26.59 -0.39
C ALA A 214 7.92 -27.27 0.83
N GLY A 215 7.14 -27.39 1.92
CA GLY A 215 7.53 -28.18 3.11
C GLY A 215 7.71 -29.66 2.79
N GLY A 216 6.82 -30.25 2.00
CA GLY A 216 6.95 -31.64 1.52
C GLY A 216 8.16 -31.85 0.58
N MET A 217 8.59 -30.79 -0.12
CA MET A 217 9.79 -30.81 -0.97
C MET A 217 11.09 -30.54 -0.19
N GLY A 218 11.02 -30.31 1.14
CA GLY A 218 12.18 -29.97 1.97
C GLY A 218 12.75 -28.57 1.74
N MET A 219 11.97 -27.66 1.13
CA MET A 219 12.39 -26.29 0.83
C MET A 219 12.11 -25.31 1.98
N VAL A 220 11.37 -25.74 3.01
CA VAL A 220 11.03 -24.92 4.17
C VAL A 220 11.99 -25.24 5.30
N ASP A 221 12.72 -24.22 5.73
CA ASP A 221 13.60 -24.32 6.88
C ASP A 221 12.88 -23.73 8.10
N LEU A 222 12.59 -24.58 9.09
CA LEU A 222 11.98 -24.24 10.38
C LEU A 222 12.99 -24.19 11.52
N GLY A 223 14.29 -24.19 11.20
CA GLY A 223 15.35 -24.03 12.19
C GLY A 223 15.12 -22.75 13.01
N GLY A 224 15.19 -22.85 14.34
CA GLY A 224 14.95 -21.73 15.25
C GLY A 224 13.48 -21.43 15.59
N LEU A 225 12.48 -22.05 14.95
CA LEU A 225 11.06 -21.83 15.28
C LEU A 225 10.73 -22.28 16.73
N ALA A 226 11.32 -23.39 17.16
CA ALA A 226 11.06 -23.95 18.52
C ALA A 226 11.57 -23.00 19.62
N GLU A 227 12.66 -22.31 19.36
CA GLU A 227 13.33 -21.41 20.31
C GLU A 227 12.59 -20.08 20.47
N ARG A 228 11.69 -19.72 19.56
CA ARG A 228 10.94 -18.47 19.62
C ARG A 228 9.87 -18.51 20.70
N PRO A 229 9.69 -17.40 21.44
CA PRO A 229 8.60 -17.29 22.39
C PRO A 229 7.25 -17.30 21.66
N TRP A 230 6.20 -17.75 22.33
CA TRP A 230 4.83 -17.65 21.81
C TRP A 230 4.33 -16.21 21.78
N PHE A 231 4.73 -15.41 22.78
CA PHE A 231 4.35 -14.01 22.92
C PHE A 231 5.59 -13.16 23.13
N ASP A 232 5.67 -12.07 22.40
CA ASP A 232 6.69 -11.04 22.57
C ASP A 232 6.10 -9.68 22.18
N ILE A 233 6.72 -8.60 22.62
CA ILE A 233 6.29 -7.24 22.34
C ILE A 233 7.32 -6.56 21.44
N VAL A 234 6.86 -5.89 20.39
CA VAL A 234 7.72 -5.12 19.51
C VAL A 234 8.39 -4.00 20.30
N THR A 235 9.71 -4.04 20.34
CA THR A 235 10.52 -3.01 21.01
C THR A 235 10.84 -1.87 20.02
N PRO A 236 10.63 -0.61 20.41
CA PRO A 236 11.05 0.52 19.58
C PRO A 236 12.56 0.52 19.36
N LEU A 237 13.02 1.02 18.20
CA LEU A 237 14.43 1.20 17.86
C LEU A 237 15.28 -0.08 17.95
N HIS A 238 14.68 -1.23 17.68
CA HIS A 238 15.33 -2.55 17.75
C HIS A 238 16.57 -2.65 16.86
N PHE A 239 16.54 -2.05 15.68
CA PHE A 239 17.66 -2.03 14.72
C PHE A 239 18.69 -0.89 14.99
N GLY A 240 18.51 -0.15 16.07
CA GLY A 240 19.34 1.00 16.41
C GLY A 240 18.66 2.34 16.12
N ALA A 241 19.41 3.42 16.34
CA ALA A 241 18.89 4.77 16.11
C ALA A 241 18.67 5.05 14.62
N PRO A 242 17.53 5.63 14.21
CA PRO A 242 17.31 6.04 12.82
C PRO A 242 18.34 7.06 12.35
N THR A 243 18.82 6.92 11.12
CA THR A 243 19.71 7.89 10.49
C THR A 243 18.93 8.77 9.52
N PHE A 244 19.34 10.04 9.38
CA PHE A 244 18.58 11.05 8.64
C PHE A 244 19.43 11.60 7.49
N ASP A 245 19.32 10.99 6.32
CA ASP A 245 19.97 11.43 5.10
C ASP A 245 19.01 12.20 4.21
N LEU A 246 19.44 13.33 3.66
CA LEU A 246 18.58 14.25 2.93
C LEU A 246 17.94 13.61 1.68
N ALA A 247 18.71 12.84 0.91
CA ALA A 247 18.21 12.24 -0.33
C ALA A 247 17.11 11.17 -0.08
N PRO A 248 17.27 10.19 0.85
CA PRO A 248 16.21 9.33 1.33
C PRO A 248 14.97 10.09 1.81
N ILE A 249 15.15 11.13 2.61
CA ILE A 249 14.06 11.94 3.14
C ILE A 249 13.24 12.59 2.02
N LEU A 250 13.90 13.23 1.04
CA LEU A 250 13.22 13.88 -0.09
C LEU A 250 12.43 12.87 -0.93
N SER A 251 12.99 11.70 -1.19
CA SER A 251 12.29 10.62 -1.89
C SER A 251 11.04 10.17 -1.14
N MET A 252 11.15 9.94 0.18
CA MET A 252 10.01 9.50 0.99
C MET A 252 8.97 10.60 1.20
N CYS A 253 9.34 11.88 1.21
CA CYS A 253 8.41 13.00 1.20
C CYS A 253 7.56 13.01 -0.09
N LEU A 254 8.16 12.75 -1.25
CA LEU A 254 7.43 12.58 -2.51
C LEU A 254 6.47 11.38 -2.43
N VAL A 255 6.92 10.27 -1.89
CA VAL A 255 6.09 9.06 -1.69
C VAL A 255 4.89 9.35 -0.81
N VAL A 256 5.05 10.12 0.28
CA VAL A 256 3.90 10.51 1.15
C VAL A 256 2.87 11.32 0.40
N VAL A 257 3.27 12.21 -0.52
CA VAL A 257 2.32 12.93 -1.38
C VAL A 257 1.53 11.94 -2.26
N ILE A 258 2.19 10.94 -2.83
CA ILE A 258 1.55 9.89 -3.63
C ILE A 258 0.57 9.09 -2.77
N ILE A 259 0.97 8.68 -1.57
CA ILE A 259 0.12 7.98 -0.59
C ILE A 259 -1.13 8.80 -0.28
N PHE A 260 -0.99 10.09 -0.07
CA PHE A 260 -2.13 10.97 0.22
C PHE A 260 -3.12 11.06 -0.93
N VAL A 261 -2.63 11.06 -2.17
CA VAL A 261 -3.49 11.03 -3.36
C VAL A 261 -4.23 9.70 -3.45
N GLU A 262 -3.53 8.58 -3.24
CA GLU A 262 -4.10 7.24 -3.22
C GLU A 262 -5.18 7.13 -2.12
N SER A 263 -4.85 7.48 -0.88
CA SER A 263 -5.78 7.43 0.25
C SER A 263 -6.99 8.35 0.06
N THR A 264 -6.80 9.52 -0.56
CA THR A 264 -7.93 10.41 -0.91
C THR A 264 -8.90 9.73 -1.85
N GLY A 265 -8.41 9.06 -2.90
CA GLY A 265 -9.26 8.28 -3.81
C GLY A 265 -10.03 7.19 -3.09
N MET A 266 -9.38 6.47 -2.17
CA MET A 266 -9.99 5.41 -1.36
C MET A 266 -11.06 5.95 -0.42
N PHE A 267 -10.82 7.07 0.27
CA PHE A 267 -11.80 7.68 1.15
C PHE A 267 -13.05 8.15 0.39
N LEU A 268 -12.86 8.75 -0.79
CA LEU A 268 -13.98 9.16 -1.64
C LEU A 268 -14.79 7.96 -2.16
N ALA A 269 -14.11 6.87 -2.57
CA ALA A 269 -14.76 5.63 -2.97
C ALA A 269 -15.56 5.01 -1.82
N LEU A 270 -14.98 4.95 -0.62
CA LEU A 270 -15.66 4.46 0.57
C LEU A 270 -16.85 5.34 0.97
N GLY A 271 -16.73 6.67 0.80
CA GLY A 271 -17.82 7.62 0.97
C GLY A 271 -19.01 7.27 0.08
N LYS A 272 -18.77 7.00 -1.21
CA LYS A 272 -19.83 6.56 -2.15
C LYS A 272 -20.47 5.23 -1.72
N ILE A 273 -19.68 4.24 -1.30
CA ILE A 273 -20.15 2.92 -0.86
C ILE A 273 -21.01 3.03 0.40
N THR A 274 -20.59 3.88 1.35
CA THR A 274 -21.29 4.04 2.63
C THR A 274 -22.44 5.02 2.58
N GLY A 275 -22.57 5.80 1.50
CA GLY A 275 -23.57 6.86 1.35
C GLY A 275 -23.26 8.10 2.20
N ARG A 276 -21.99 8.30 2.57
CA ARG A 276 -21.52 9.44 3.38
C ARG A 276 -20.62 10.35 2.55
N GLU A 277 -20.99 11.62 2.46
CA GLU A 277 -20.15 12.63 1.82
C GLU A 277 -18.91 12.90 2.68
N ILE A 278 -17.73 12.90 2.06
CA ILE A 278 -16.46 13.16 2.74
C ILE A 278 -16.16 14.65 2.69
N THR A 279 -16.21 15.29 3.84
CA THR A 279 -15.88 16.71 3.97
C THR A 279 -14.37 16.94 3.91
N PRO A 280 -13.89 18.15 3.52
CA PRO A 280 -12.46 18.50 3.57
C PRO A 280 -11.83 18.30 4.95
N THR A 281 -12.61 18.50 6.03
CA THR A 281 -12.13 18.26 7.41
C THR A 281 -11.93 16.79 7.70
N GLU A 282 -12.84 15.92 7.25
CA GLU A 282 -12.70 14.46 7.42
C GLU A 282 -11.55 13.92 6.58
N LEU A 283 -11.40 14.40 5.34
CA LEU A 283 -10.27 14.07 4.49
C LEU A 283 -8.95 14.41 5.19
N ARG A 284 -8.82 15.65 5.71
CA ARG A 284 -7.64 16.07 6.48
C ARG A 284 -7.38 15.14 7.66
N ARG A 285 -8.40 14.74 8.42
CA ARG A 285 -8.27 13.86 9.57
C ARG A 285 -7.80 12.45 9.18
N GLY A 286 -8.29 11.93 8.06
CA GLY A 286 -7.84 10.65 7.50
C GLY A 286 -6.36 10.70 7.09
N LEU A 287 -5.96 11.71 6.34
CA LEU A 287 -4.57 11.89 5.89
C LEU A 287 -3.60 12.19 7.05
N LEU A 288 -4.05 12.91 8.09
CA LEU A 288 -3.27 13.07 9.31
C LEU A 288 -3.03 11.74 10.03
N CYS A 289 -3.97 10.79 9.94
CA CYS A 289 -3.77 9.45 10.48
C CYS A 289 -2.71 8.66 9.67
N ASP A 290 -2.75 8.71 8.34
CA ASP A 290 -1.75 8.08 7.48
C ASP A 290 -0.34 8.62 7.75
N ALA A 291 -0.22 9.95 7.87
CA ALA A 291 1.04 10.62 8.19
C ALA A 291 1.54 10.29 9.60
N GLY A 292 0.65 10.33 10.59
CA GLY A 292 0.97 9.99 11.97
C GLY A 292 1.38 8.53 12.13
N ALA A 293 0.67 7.61 11.46
CA ALA A 293 1.05 6.20 11.42
C ALA A 293 2.45 6.02 10.84
N SER A 294 2.76 6.70 9.72
CA SER A 294 4.10 6.68 9.11
C SER A 294 5.16 7.28 10.03
N PHE A 295 4.86 8.38 10.73
CA PHE A 295 5.79 9.00 11.68
C PHE A 295 6.16 8.03 12.81
N PHE A 296 5.17 7.41 13.45
CA PHE A 296 5.43 6.45 14.53
C PHE A 296 6.00 5.12 14.02
N ALA A 297 5.70 4.74 12.77
CA ALA A 297 6.20 3.52 12.15
C ALA A 297 7.73 3.42 12.16
N GLY A 298 8.44 4.50 11.82
CA GLY A 298 9.90 4.48 11.81
C GLY A 298 10.52 4.28 13.20
N PHE A 299 9.88 4.77 14.28
CA PHE A 299 10.32 4.47 15.66
C PHE A 299 10.01 3.03 16.07
N LEU A 300 8.95 2.45 15.50
CA LEU A 300 8.53 1.07 15.77
C LEU A 300 9.11 0.06 14.76
N ASN A 301 10.16 0.46 14.03
CA ASN A 301 10.90 -0.39 13.09
C ASN A 301 10.05 -0.92 11.94
N THR A 302 9.18 -0.09 11.38
CA THR A 302 8.40 -0.41 10.19
C THR A 302 8.33 0.78 9.23
N PHE A 303 7.49 0.70 8.24
CA PHE A 303 7.52 1.50 7.02
C PHE A 303 6.35 2.49 6.96
N THR A 304 6.30 3.32 5.90
CA THR A 304 5.15 4.21 5.68
C THR A 304 3.86 3.42 5.54
N HIS A 305 2.81 3.89 6.21
CA HIS A 305 1.49 3.28 6.19
C HIS A 305 0.51 4.08 5.32
N SER A 306 -0.41 3.37 4.70
CA SER A 306 -1.52 3.93 3.93
C SER A 306 -2.80 3.14 4.15
N SER A 307 -3.92 3.69 3.67
CA SER A 307 -5.19 2.98 3.61
C SER A 307 -5.13 1.85 2.58
N PHE A 308 -5.75 0.69 2.88
CA PHE A 308 -5.71 -0.51 2.04
C PHE A 308 -6.93 -0.60 1.11
N ALA A 309 -6.71 -0.53 -0.20
CA ALA A 309 -7.76 -0.54 -1.23
C ALA A 309 -8.56 -1.84 -1.24
N GLN A 310 -7.91 -2.99 -1.04
CA GLN A 310 -8.53 -4.31 -1.06
C GLN A 310 -9.68 -4.42 -0.04
N ASN A 311 -9.51 -3.81 1.13
CA ASN A 311 -10.52 -3.85 2.19
C ASN A 311 -11.76 -3.01 1.88
N ILE A 312 -11.65 -1.99 1.02
CA ILE A 312 -12.81 -1.22 0.52
C ILE A 312 -13.70 -2.11 -0.36
N GLY A 313 -13.10 -2.94 -1.20
CA GLY A 313 -13.82 -3.95 -1.99
C GLY A 313 -14.61 -4.93 -1.11
N LEU A 314 -14.06 -5.33 0.04
CA LEU A 314 -14.77 -6.19 1.00
C LEU A 314 -16.01 -5.49 1.60
N VAL A 315 -15.90 -4.20 1.96
CA VAL A 315 -17.05 -3.42 2.44
C VAL A 315 -18.16 -3.37 1.39
N GLN A 316 -17.79 -3.15 0.12
CA GLN A 316 -18.75 -3.13 -0.99
C GLN A 316 -19.45 -4.49 -1.17
N MET A 317 -18.67 -5.57 -1.13
CA MET A 317 -19.17 -6.92 -1.42
C MET A 317 -20.00 -7.49 -0.27
N THR A 318 -19.60 -7.28 0.99
CA THR A 318 -20.34 -7.77 2.16
C THR A 318 -21.54 -6.90 2.50
N GLY A 319 -21.56 -5.65 2.03
CA GLY A 319 -22.54 -4.65 2.43
C GLY A 319 -22.41 -4.20 3.89
N VAL A 320 -21.43 -4.71 4.63
CA VAL A 320 -21.16 -4.35 6.03
C VAL A 320 -20.36 -3.05 6.08
N ARG A 321 -21.05 -1.96 6.40
CA ARG A 321 -20.50 -0.59 6.37
C ARG A 321 -20.03 -0.09 7.73
N SER A 322 -20.18 -0.88 8.79
CA SER A 322 -19.85 -0.49 10.16
C SER A 322 -18.33 -0.35 10.35
N ARG A 323 -17.88 0.79 10.87
CA ARG A 323 -16.47 1.03 11.23
C ARG A 323 -15.99 0.17 12.41
N TYR A 324 -16.90 -0.35 13.21
CA TYR A 324 -16.53 -1.22 14.34
C TYR A 324 -16.00 -2.58 13.88
N VAL A 325 -16.27 -2.98 12.64
CA VAL A 325 -15.67 -4.19 12.04
C VAL A 325 -14.16 -4.03 11.87
N THR A 326 -13.71 -2.87 11.40
CA THR A 326 -12.27 -2.58 11.28
C THR A 326 -11.62 -2.32 12.66
N VAL A 327 -12.37 -1.87 13.65
CA VAL A 327 -11.92 -1.85 15.06
C VAL A 327 -11.66 -3.27 15.57
N ALA A 328 -12.54 -4.22 15.28
CA ALA A 328 -12.32 -5.63 15.64
C ALA A 328 -11.11 -6.21 14.88
N ALA A 329 -10.99 -5.89 13.58
CA ALA A 329 -9.83 -6.27 12.76
C ALA A 329 -8.52 -5.71 13.34
N ALA A 330 -8.50 -4.46 13.79
CA ALA A 330 -7.36 -3.85 14.47
C ALA A 330 -6.92 -4.62 15.71
N GLY A 331 -7.87 -5.07 16.51
CA GLY A 331 -7.60 -5.96 17.65
C GLY A 331 -6.92 -7.27 17.24
N PHE A 332 -7.36 -7.90 16.16
CA PHE A 332 -6.69 -9.09 15.62
C PHE A 332 -5.28 -8.82 15.13
N LEU A 333 -5.05 -7.68 14.43
CA LEU A 333 -3.70 -7.31 13.97
C LEU A 333 -2.74 -7.09 15.15
N ILE A 334 -3.19 -6.39 16.20
CA ILE A 334 -2.40 -6.19 17.41
C ILE A 334 -2.11 -7.53 18.12
N LEU A 335 -3.07 -8.43 18.19
CA LEU A 335 -2.83 -9.77 18.74
C LEU A 335 -1.84 -10.57 17.89
N LEU A 336 -1.96 -10.54 16.56
CA LEU A 336 -1.03 -11.22 15.66
C LEU A 336 0.39 -10.65 15.75
N SER A 337 0.53 -9.34 15.96
CA SER A 337 1.84 -8.71 16.14
C SER A 337 2.61 -9.18 17.37
N MET A 338 1.91 -9.78 18.35
CA MET A 338 2.50 -10.35 19.56
C MET A 338 2.88 -11.82 19.42
N LEU A 339 2.79 -12.41 18.22
CA LEU A 339 3.04 -13.82 17.95
C LEU A 339 4.31 -14.02 17.06
N PRO A 340 5.53 -14.00 17.64
CA PRO A 340 6.78 -14.15 16.88
C PRO A 340 6.84 -15.44 16.07
N LYS A 341 6.29 -16.54 16.60
CA LYS A 341 6.22 -17.81 15.87
C LYS A 341 5.40 -17.71 14.58
N ALA A 342 4.30 -16.98 14.58
CA ALA A 342 3.48 -16.78 13.39
C ALA A 342 4.23 -15.95 12.33
N ALA A 343 4.87 -14.86 12.74
CA ALA A 343 5.68 -14.04 11.85
C ALA A 343 6.90 -14.80 11.30
N PHE A 344 7.56 -15.62 12.12
CA PHE A 344 8.66 -16.48 11.67
C PHE A 344 8.21 -17.50 10.62
N LEU A 345 7.04 -18.14 10.80
CA LEU A 345 6.46 -19.01 9.78
C LEU A 345 6.23 -18.29 8.46
N VAL A 346 5.76 -17.06 8.50
CA VAL A 346 5.58 -16.22 7.30
C VAL A 346 6.93 -15.84 6.68
N ALA A 347 7.92 -15.48 7.48
CA ALA A 347 9.28 -15.17 7.01
C ALA A 347 10.01 -16.41 6.45
N SER A 348 9.56 -17.62 6.81
CA SER A 348 10.10 -18.88 6.28
C SER A 348 9.45 -19.33 4.95
N ILE A 349 8.50 -18.59 4.41
CA ILE A 349 7.87 -18.90 3.12
C ILE A 349 8.92 -18.80 2.02
N PRO A 350 9.13 -19.89 1.22
CA PRO A 350 10.10 -19.85 0.14
C PRO A 350 9.78 -18.78 -0.89
N PRO A 351 10.80 -18.11 -1.47
CA PRO A 351 10.58 -17.06 -2.46
C PRO A 351 9.68 -17.49 -3.63
N ALA A 352 9.80 -18.73 -4.13
CA ALA A 352 8.97 -19.20 -5.23
C ALA A 352 7.46 -19.19 -4.93
N VAL A 353 7.07 -19.46 -3.67
CA VAL A 353 5.66 -19.34 -3.21
C VAL A 353 5.23 -17.89 -3.23
N LEU A 354 6.07 -16.98 -2.70
CA LEU A 354 5.82 -15.54 -2.70
C LEU A 354 5.75 -14.99 -4.12
N GLY A 355 6.52 -15.55 -5.07
CA GLY A 355 6.54 -15.15 -6.47
C GLY A 355 5.19 -15.36 -7.16
N GLY A 356 4.61 -16.56 -7.03
CA GLY A 356 3.29 -16.85 -7.58
C GLY A 356 2.19 -15.95 -7.01
N ALA A 357 2.21 -15.72 -5.70
CA ALA A 357 1.29 -14.79 -5.03
C ALA A 357 1.54 -13.33 -5.44
N GLY A 358 2.82 -12.92 -5.54
CA GLY A 358 3.24 -11.57 -5.91
C GLY A 358 2.79 -11.18 -7.30
N ILE A 359 2.90 -12.07 -8.29
CA ILE A 359 2.40 -11.83 -9.65
C ILE A 359 0.90 -11.49 -9.62
N ALA A 360 0.10 -12.25 -8.87
CA ALA A 360 -1.33 -11.97 -8.74
C ALA A 360 -1.59 -10.66 -8.00
N MET A 361 -0.93 -10.41 -6.86
CA MET A 361 -1.15 -9.23 -6.02
C MET A 361 -0.74 -7.94 -6.73
N PHE A 362 0.46 -7.88 -7.31
CA PHE A 362 0.95 -6.68 -7.98
C PHE A 362 0.19 -6.44 -9.28
N GLY A 363 -0.23 -7.52 -9.97
CA GLY A 363 -1.15 -7.45 -11.10
C GLY A 363 -2.49 -6.83 -10.72
N MET A 364 -3.05 -7.18 -9.57
CA MET A 364 -4.29 -6.57 -9.06
C MET A 364 -4.12 -5.07 -8.72
N VAL A 365 -2.96 -4.67 -8.18
CA VAL A 365 -2.66 -3.24 -7.95
C VAL A 365 -2.63 -2.49 -9.29
N ALA A 366 -1.93 -3.03 -10.30
CA ALA A 366 -1.91 -2.43 -11.64
C ALA A 366 -3.31 -2.34 -12.25
N ALA A 367 -4.12 -3.39 -12.13
CA ALA A 367 -5.50 -3.43 -12.62
C ALA A 367 -6.39 -2.38 -11.93
N SER A 368 -6.20 -2.13 -10.63
CA SER A 368 -6.90 -1.07 -9.91
C SER A 368 -6.57 0.32 -10.46
N GLY A 369 -5.31 0.56 -10.81
CA GLY A 369 -4.90 1.79 -11.49
C GLY A 369 -5.56 1.94 -12.86
N ILE A 370 -5.62 0.86 -13.66
CA ILE A 370 -6.29 0.84 -14.97
C ILE A 370 -7.79 1.12 -14.80
N GLN A 371 -8.44 0.61 -13.75
CA GLN A 371 -9.84 0.89 -13.48
C GLN A 371 -10.08 2.39 -13.22
N ILE A 372 -9.21 3.05 -12.46
CA ILE A 372 -9.26 4.51 -12.24
C ILE A 372 -9.03 5.27 -13.56
N LEU A 373 -8.10 4.80 -14.41
CA LEU A 373 -7.88 5.38 -15.75
C LEU A 373 -9.11 5.28 -16.63
N HIS A 374 -9.91 4.23 -16.50
CA HIS A 374 -11.16 4.07 -17.25
C HIS A 374 -12.20 5.16 -16.91
N GLU A 375 -12.21 5.66 -15.66
CA GLU A 375 -13.06 6.79 -15.25
C GLU A 375 -12.53 8.14 -15.77
N ALA A 376 -11.25 8.21 -16.17
CA ALA A 376 -10.63 9.39 -16.75
C ALA A 376 -10.86 9.45 -18.28
N ASN A 377 -10.81 10.66 -18.85
CA ASN A 377 -10.92 10.83 -20.29
C ASN A 377 -9.62 10.40 -21.02
N ILE A 378 -9.37 9.08 -21.08
CA ILE A 378 -8.19 8.50 -21.71
C ILE A 378 -8.28 8.50 -23.24
N THR A 379 -9.45 8.80 -23.83
CA THR A 379 -9.64 8.83 -25.30
C THR A 379 -8.95 10.03 -25.95
N ASP A 380 -8.70 11.10 -25.19
CA ASP A 380 -7.92 12.24 -25.70
C ASP A 380 -6.45 11.83 -25.91
N ARG A 381 -5.91 12.11 -27.12
CA ARG A 381 -4.53 11.81 -27.51
C ARG A 381 -3.48 12.38 -26.54
N ARG A 382 -3.72 13.55 -25.94
CA ARG A 382 -2.83 14.18 -24.96
C ARG A 382 -2.78 13.37 -23.68
N ASN A 383 -3.95 12.89 -23.22
CA ASN A 383 -4.06 12.05 -22.03
C ASN A 383 -3.43 10.68 -22.26
N GLN A 384 -3.59 10.10 -23.46
CA GLN A 384 -2.88 8.86 -23.84
C GLN A 384 -1.36 9.03 -23.78
N LEU A 385 -0.86 10.15 -24.33
CA LEU A 385 0.58 10.45 -24.31
C LEU A 385 1.07 10.65 -22.87
N LEU A 386 0.30 11.33 -22.02
CA LEU A 386 0.62 11.48 -20.60
C LEU A 386 0.81 10.12 -19.93
N VAL A 387 -0.16 9.23 -20.06
CA VAL A 387 -0.10 7.88 -19.47
C VAL A 387 1.10 7.10 -20.01
N ALA A 388 1.25 7.07 -21.33
CA ALA A 388 2.31 6.29 -21.99
C ALA A 388 3.71 6.76 -21.60
N VAL A 389 3.97 8.08 -21.65
CA VAL A 389 5.29 8.63 -21.31
C VAL A 389 5.58 8.50 -19.82
N SER A 390 4.59 8.76 -18.95
CA SER A 390 4.80 8.66 -17.49
C SER A 390 5.13 7.24 -17.07
N ILE A 391 4.39 6.23 -17.55
CA ILE A 391 4.68 4.82 -17.26
C ILE A 391 6.03 4.43 -17.90
N GLY A 392 6.29 4.84 -19.15
CA GLY A 392 7.57 4.57 -19.82
C GLY A 392 8.76 5.08 -19.00
N MET A 393 8.69 6.32 -18.53
CA MET A 393 9.75 6.92 -17.70
C MET A 393 9.91 6.22 -16.35
N GLY A 394 8.80 5.75 -15.76
CA GLY A 394 8.85 4.93 -14.55
C GLY A 394 9.49 3.55 -14.77
N MET A 395 9.34 2.98 -15.96
CA MET A 395 9.95 1.68 -16.29
C MET A 395 11.46 1.76 -16.58
N VAL A 396 11.99 2.95 -16.87
CA VAL A 396 13.44 3.12 -17.16
C VAL A 396 14.33 2.54 -16.05
N PRO A 397 14.22 2.98 -14.79
CA PRO A 397 15.08 2.45 -13.71
C PRO A 397 14.78 0.99 -13.37
N VAL A 398 13.57 0.51 -13.67
CA VAL A 398 13.18 -0.88 -13.44
C VAL A 398 13.87 -1.82 -14.42
N VAL A 399 13.98 -1.42 -15.70
CA VAL A 399 14.60 -2.21 -16.77
C VAL A 399 16.12 -2.03 -16.81
N ARG A 400 16.58 -0.81 -16.59
CA ARG A 400 18.00 -0.42 -16.63
C ARG A 400 18.34 0.47 -15.44
N PRO A 401 18.65 -0.11 -14.27
CA PRO A 401 18.96 0.65 -13.05
C PRO A 401 20.12 1.64 -13.23
N ASP A 402 21.10 1.30 -14.05
CA ASP A 402 22.28 2.09 -14.36
C ASP A 402 22.05 3.24 -15.37
N PHE A 403 20.83 3.37 -15.91
CA PHE A 403 20.52 4.42 -16.91
C PHE A 403 20.81 5.82 -16.40
N PHE A 404 20.55 6.07 -15.14
CA PHE A 404 20.76 7.36 -14.48
C PHE A 404 22.05 7.44 -13.65
N ALA A 405 22.95 6.46 -13.73
CA ALA A 405 24.18 6.38 -12.91
C ALA A 405 25.15 7.57 -13.02
N ARG A 406 25.01 8.41 -14.06
CA ARG A 406 25.81 9.63 -14.23
C ARG A 406 25.21 10.88 -13.60
N LEU A 407 24.00 10.78 -13.04
CA LEU A 407 23.37 11.87 -12.33
C LEU A 407 23.95 12.01 -10.93
N PRO A 408 23.84 13.19 -10.30
CA PRO A 408 24.29 13.39 -8.92
C PRO A 408 23.66 12.41 -7.94
N VAL A 409 24.42 11.90 -6.99
CA VAL A 409 24.01 10.87 -6.00
C VAL A 409 22.74 11.27 -5.22
N TRP A 410 22.55 12.56 -4.95
CA TRP A 410 21.34 13.04 -4.26
C TRP A 410 20.04 12.81 -5.06
N MET A 411 20.12 12.58 -6.37
CA MET A 411 18.97 12.24 -7.22
C MET A 411 18.66 10.74 -7.23
N GLU A 412 19.57 9.86 -6.81
CA GLU A 412 19.41 8.41 -6.88
C GLU A 412 18.09 7.91 -6.27
N PRO A 413 17.66 8.34 -5.06
CA PRO A 413 16.40 7.84 -4.48
C PRO A 413 15.16 8.15 -5.32
N ILE A 414 15.22 9.18 -6.16
CA ILE A 414 14.14 9.56 -7.07
C ILE A 414 14.29 8.83 -8.40
N THR A 415 15.48 8.87 -8.98
CA THR A 415 15.75 8.33 -10.33
C THR A 415 15.78 6.80 -10.37
N HIS A 416 16.11 6.13 -9.26
CA HIS A 416 16.03 4.68 -9.13
C HIS A 416 14.64 4.18 -8.68
N SER A 417 13.73 5.09 -8.30
CA SER A 417 12.34 4.76 -7.99
C SER A 417 11.45 4.96 -9.23
N GLY A 418 11.02 3.88 -9.87
CA GLY A 418 10.12 3.94 -11.01
C GLY A 418 8.78 4.62 -10.67
N ILE A 419 8.30 4.45 -9.44
CA ILE A 419 7.05 5.05 -8.96
C ILE A 419 7.21 6.58 -8.85
N ALA A 420 8.31 7.05 -8.25
CA ALA A 420 8.60 8.48 -8.15
C ALA A 420 8.77 9.12 -9.54
N MET A 421 9.47 8.47 -10.44
CA MET A 421 9.63 8.92 -11.83
C MET A 421 8.29 9.02 -12.55
N THR A 422 7.42 7.99 -12.45
CA THR A 422 6.07 8.04 -13.01
C THR A 422 5.28 9.21 -12.47
N ALA A 423 5.28 9.41 -11.15
CA ALA A 423 4.51 10.47 -10.49
C ALA A 423 4.95 11.86 -10.95
N ILE A 424 6.26 12.12 -11.00
CA ILE A 424 6.80 13.40 -11.45
C ILE A 424 6.38 13.67 -12.90
N TRP A 425 6.59 12.72 -13.82
CA TRP A 425 6.23 12.89 -15.22
C TRP A 425 4.72 13.03 -15.42
N ALA A 426 3.90 12.26 -14.70
CA ALA A 426 2.44 12.38 -14.77
C ALA A 426 1.95 13.77 -14.34
N VAL A 427 2.50 14.33 -13.25
CA VAL A 427 2.15 15.67 -12.78
C VAL A 427 2.64 16.73 -13.76
N VAL A 428 3.89 16.66 -14.22
CA VAL A 428 4.47 17.63 -15.17
C VAL A 428 3.69 17.65 -16.49
N LEU A 429 3.38 16.48 -17.05
CA LEU A 429 2.62 16.39 -18.29
C LEU A 429 1.16 16.81 -18.11
N ASN A 430 0.55 16.54 -16.95
CA ASN A 430 -0.79 17.03 -16.64
C ASN A 430 -0.83 18.56 -16.53
N LEU A 431 0.18 19.16 -15.90
CA LEU A 431 0.33 20.62 -15.86
C LEU A 431 0.45 21.19 -17.29
N LEU A 432 1.31 20.60 -18.11
CA LEU A 432 1.59 21.06 -19.46
C LEU A 432 0.36 20.93 -20.39
N PHE A 433 -0.30 19.76 -20.38
CA PHE A 433 -1.36 19.46 -21.35
C PHE A 433 -2.75 19.90 -20.91
N ASN A 434 -3.05 19.84 -19.63
CA ASN A 434 -4.41 20.03 -19.13
C ASN A 434 -4.61 21.33 -18.36
N ILE A 435 -3.63 21.80 -17.58
CA ILE A 435 -3.79 23.01 -16.77
C ILE A 435 -3.37 24.26 -17.52
N LEU A 436 -2.15 24.32 -18.07
CA LEU A 436 -1.65 25.48 -18.80
C LEU A 436 -2.40 25.70 -20.12
N SER A 437 -2.64 24.64 -20.89
CA SER A 437 -3.38 24.72 -22.16
C SER A 437 -4.86 25.14 -22.02
N ARG A 438 -5.45 25.02 -20.84
CA ARG A 438 -6.83 25.47 -20.59
C ARG A 438 -6.91 26.97 -20.37
N ASN A 439 -5.87 27.59 -19.81
CA ASN A 439 -5.79 29.03 -19.63
C ASN A 439 -5.65 29.75 -20.99
N ASP A 440 -4.89 29.20 -21.95
CA ASP A 440 -4.75 29.80 -23.30
C ASP A 440 -6.08 29.86 -24.06
N ARG A 441 -6.94 28.83 -23.91
CA ARG A 441 -8.26 28.82 -24.57
C ARG A 441 -9.25 29.81 -23.99
N SER A 442 -9.18 30.13 -22.69
CA SER A 442 -10.04 31.14 -22.09
C SER A 442 -9.70 32.55 -22.52
N HIS A 443 -8.44 32.82 -22.85
CA HIS A 443 -8.00 34.11 -23.40
C HIS A 443 -8.34 34.27 -24.91
N LEU A 444 -8.43 33.15 -25.66
CA LEU A 444 -8.76 33.19 -27.09
C LEU A 444 -10.27 33.27 -27.37
N CYS A 445 -11.12 32.74 -26.46
CA CYS A 445 -12.57 32.87 -26.58
C CYS A 445 -13.15 34.20 -26.07
N GLY A 446 -12.37 35.00 -25.34
CA GLY A 446 -12.80 36.33 -24.81
C GLY A 446 -12.67 37.47 -25.80
N SER A 447 -12.12 37.30 -27.02
CA SER A 447 -11.82 38.36 -27.94
C SER A 447 -12.78 38.47 -29.15
N HIS A 448 -13.86 37.73 -29.20
CA HIS A 448 -14.91 37.85 -30.22
C HIS A 448 -16.28 38.11 -29.56
N ALA A 449 -16.44 39.27 -28.96
CA ALA A 449 -17.75 39.88 -28.82
C ALA A 449 -18.02 40.66 -30.14
N PRO A 450 -19.13 40.44 -30.85
CA PRO A 450 -19.49 41.30 -31.94
C PRO A 450 -19.86 42.68 -31.37
N ALA A 451 -19.23 43.70 -31.92
CA ALA A 451 -19.62 45.07 -31.67
C ALA A 451 -21.04 45.31 -32.21
N PRO A 452 -21.82 46.27 -31.60
CA PRO A 452 -23.22 46.49 -31.85
C PRO A 452 -23.54 47.00 -33.27
#